data_e80f3a7f795c84ede89a06927288b765
#
_entry.id   e80f3a7f795c84ede89a06927288b765
#
_cell.length_a   1.000
_cell.length_b   1.000
_cell.length_c   1.000
_cell.angle_alpha   90.00
_cell.angle_beta   90.00
_cell.angle_gamma   90.00
#
_symmetry.space_group_name_H-M   'P 1'
#
loop_
_entity.id
_entity.type
_entity.pdbx_description
1 polymer ?
#
loop_
_entity_poly.entity_id
_entity_poly.type
_entity_poly.pdbx_seq_one_letter_code
_entity_poly.pdbx_strand_id
1 'polypeptide(L)'
;MDIKLISQERAEDLNMPNEAFELFGKLNVQRLDQQWDYSIHYFEESKWDVFPDESYDWQQVMTQGFALGAYVDEQLLGLAIFQDDWKKFMYLHDLKVTQAFRKNGVAAELIKKGHELALERGYRGIYTIGQDNNLAACRFYLK
;
A
#
# COMPACT_ATOMS: atom_id res chain seq x y z
N MET A 1 11.81 12.65 -7.03
CA MET A 1 11.16 11.89 -5.92
C MET A 1 12.11 10.81 -5.45
N ASP A 2 12.39 10.82 -4.17
CA ASP A 2 13.28 9.83 -3.56
C ASP A 2 12.48 8.80 -2.78
N ILE A 3 12.74 7.53 -3.06
CA ILE A 3 12.18 6.41 -2.28
C ILE A 3 13.29 5.89 -1.37
N LYS A 4 13.10 5.97 -0.07
CA LYS A 4 14.12 5.55 0.90
C LYS A 4 13.51 4.96 2.16
N LEU A 5 14.30 4.16 2.85
CA LEU A 5 13.92 3.60 4.14
C LEU A 5 13.70 4.73 5.15
N ILE A 6 12.65 4.60 5.95
CA ILE A 6 12.36 5.58 6.99
C ILE A 6 13.32 5.36 8.16
N SER A 7 14.11 6.39 8.47
CA SER A 7 15.08 6.37 9.56
C SER A 7 14.39 6.63 10.90
N GLN A 8 15.10 6.32 11.99
CA GLN A 8 14.62 6.60 13.34
C GLN A 8 14.36 8.10 13.54
N GLU A 9 15.17 8.95 12.96
CA GLU A 9 15.02 10.41 13.05
C GLU A 9 13.71 10.90 12.44
N ARG A 10 13.16 10.12 11.51
CA ARG A 10 11.88 10.41 10.86
C ARG A 10 10.79 9.42 11.22
N ALA A 11 10.89 8.83 12.41
CA ALA A 11 9.93 7.83 12.88
C ALA A 11 8.47 8.31 12.84
N GLU A 12 8.24 9.59 13.03
CA GLU A 12 6.92 10.22 12.95
C GLU A 12 6.26 10.10 11.57
N ASP A 13 7.06 9.92 10.51
CA ASP A 13 6.54 9.73 9.16
C ASP A 13 5.72 8.44 9.04
N LEU A 14 5.93 7.46 9.91
CA LEU A 14 5.13 6.25 9.99
C LEU A 14 3.66 6.55 10.33
N ASN A 15 3.40 7.67 10.98
CA ASN A 15 2.07 8.06 11.39
C ASN A 15 1.40 8.99 10.39
N MET A 16 1.81 8.91 9.13
CA MET A 16 1.16 9.63 8.03
C MET A 16 -0.35 9.39 8.10
N PRO A 17 -1.18 10.45 8.15
CA PRO A 17 -2.61 10.29 8.30
C PRO A 17 -3.24 9.60 7.09
N ASN A 18 -4.30 8.84 7.35
CA ASN A 18 -5.14 8.31 6.28
C ASN A 18 -5.99 9.42 5.69
N GLU A 19 -6.06 9.46 4.38
CA GLU A 19 -6.93 10.37 3.67
C GLU A 19 -8.12 9.61 3.11
N ALA A 20 -9.20 10.35 2.84
CA ALA A 20 -10.42 9.77 2.32
C ALA A 20 -10.22 9.15 0.93
N PHE A 21 -10.95 8.08 0.66
CA PHE A 21 -11.03 7.44 -0.64
C PHE A 21 -12.49 7.31 -1.08
N GLU A 22 -12.69 7.28 -2.39
CA GLU A 22 -14.02 7.25 -2.96
C GLU A 22 -14.55 5.81 -3.06
N LEU A 23 -15.76 5.59 -2.56
CA LEU A 23 -16.50 4.35 -2.71
C LEU A 23 -17.40 4.49 -3.94
N PHE A 24 -16.87 4.18 -5.12
CA PHE A 24 -17.61 4.34 -6.38
C PHE A 24 -17.97 3.02 -7.05
N GLY A 25 -17.52 1.92 -6.50
CA GLY A 25 -17.81 0.61 -7.06
C GLY A 25 -17.22 -0.51 -6.22
N LYS A 26 -17.43 -1.72 -6.69
CA LYS A 26 -16.99 -2.95 -6.03
C LYS A 26 -16.40 -3.90 -7.06
N LEU A 27 -15.31 -4.55 -6.68
CA LEU A 27 -14.71 -5.61 -7.46
C LEU A 27 -15.33 -6.95 -7.05
N ASN A 28 -15.87 -7.69 -8.02
CA ASN A 28 -16.35 -9.05 -7.83
C ASN A 28 -15.38 -10.02 -8.47
N VAL A 29 -14.87 -10.96 -7.67
CA VAL A 29 -13.91 -11.96 -8.14
C VAL A 29 -14.60 -13.33 -8.17
N GLN A 30 -14.45 -14.04 -9.27
CA GLN A 30 -15.03 -15.37 -9.46
C GLN A 30 -13.98 -16.33 -10.01
N ARG A 31 -14.16 -17.60 -9.69
CA ARG A 31 -13.38 -18.66 -10.31
C ARG A 31 -14.30 -19.53 -11.15
N LEU A 32 -14.16 -19.42 -12.47
CA LEU A 32 -14.94 -20.18 -13.45
C LEU A 32 -13.99 -21.01 -14.31
N ASP A 33 -14.33 -22.27 -14.53
CA ASP A 33 -13.56 -23.18 -15.39
C ASP A 33 -12.06 -23.21 -15.04
N GLN A 34 -11.74 -23.23 -13.73
CA GLN A 34 -10.38 -23.21 -13.19
C GLN A 34 -9.59 -21.92 -13.48
N GLN A 35 -10.26 -20.88 -13.90
CA GLN A 35 -9.66 -19.57 -14.11
C GLN A 35 -10.26 -18.54 -13.16
N TRP A 36 -9.41 -17.62 -12.72
CA TRP A 36 -9.85 -16.46 -11.96
C TRP A 36 -10.31 -15.37 -12.93
N ASP A 37 -11.46 -14.81 -12.65
CA ASP A 37 -12.00 -13.69 -13.41
C ASP A 37 -12.56 -12.65 -12.45
N TYR A 38 -12.71 -11.42 -12.93
CA TYR A 38 -13.30 -10.37 -12.13
C TYR A 38 -14.22 -9.50 -12.98
N SER A 39 -15.18 -8.87 -12.29
CA SER A 39 -16.07 -7.87 -12.86
C SER A 39 -16.16 -6.69 -11.92
N ILE A 40 -16.54 -5.54 -12.45
CA ILE A 40 -16.67 -4.31 -11.69
C ILE A 40 -18.14 -3.93 -11.65
N HIS A 41 -18.65 -3.72 -10.43
CA HIS A 41 -19.97 -3.16 -10.21
C HIS A 41 -19.82 -1.71 -9.78
N TYR A 42 -20.28 -0.77 -10.59
CA TYR A 42 -20.27 0.65 -10.27
C TYR A 42 -21.51 1.00 -9.47
N PHE A 43 -21.34 1.77 -8.39
CA PHE A 43 -22.47 2.26 -7.59
C PHE A 43 -23.16 3.44 -8.30
N GLU A 44 -24.46 3.57 -8.11
CA GLU A 44 -25.22 4.72 -8.65
C GLU A 44 -24.77 6.04 -8.02
N GLU A 45 -24.47 6.02 -6.72
CA GLU A 45 -23.97 7.17 -6.00
C GLU A 45 -22.64 6.82 -5.35
N SER A 46 -21.66 7.70 -5.47
CA SER A 46 -20.39 7.52 -4.77
C SER A 46 -20.45 8.15 -3.39
N LYS A 47 -19.67 7.58 -2.48
CA LYS A 47 -19.46 8.09 -1.12
C LYS A 47 -17.98 8.12 -0.85
N TRP A 48 -17.58 8.88 0.16
CA TRP A 48 -16.21 8.93 0.62
C TRP A 48 -16.11 8.25 1.98
N ASP A 49 -15.01 7.51 2.17
CA ASP A 49 -14.73 6.84 3.42
C ASP A 49 -13.26 7.10 3.79
N VAL A 50 -12.94 6.93 5.05
CA VAL A 50 -11.58 7.10 5.55
C VAL A 50 -11.33 6.08 6.66
N PHE A 51 -10.18 5.41 6.60
CA PHE A 51 -9.77 4.52 7.70
C PHE A 51 -9.32 5.35 8.90
N PRO A 52 -9.53 4.85 10.15
CA PRO A 52 -8.94 5.47 11.32
C PRO A 52 -7.43 5.56 11.21
N ASP A 53 -6.84 6.63 11.75
CA ASP A 53 -5.39 6.76 11.76
C ASP A 53 -4.77 5.71 12.68
N GLU A 54 -3.65 5.13 12.24
CA GLU A 54 -2.86 4.20 13.01
C GLU A 54 -1.76 4.93 13.77
N SER A 55 -1.23 4.27 14.79
CA SER A 55 -0.04 4.72 15.50
C SER A 55 0.99 3.59 15.45
N TYR A 56 2.10 3.83 14.77
CA TYR A 56 3.16 2.82 14.60
C TYR A 56 4.35 3.14 15.49
N ASP A 57 4.91 2.10 16.11
CA ASP A 57 6.19 2.17 16.79
C ASP A 57 7.31 1.84 15.78
N TRP A 58 8.24 2.76 15.60
CA TRP A 58 9.32 2.60 14.61
C TRP A 58 10.15 1.34 14.87
N GLN A 59 10.48 1.07 16.13
CA GLN A 59 11.30 -0.10 16.46
C GLN A 59 10.57 -1.41 16.14
N GLN A 60 9.28 -1.47 16.41
CA GLN A 60 8.46 -2.64 16.09
C GLN A 60 8.37 -2.85 14.58
N VAL A 61 8.17 -1.78 13.82
CA VAL A 61 8.12 -1.86 12.35
C VAL A 61 9.45 -2.37 11.80
N MET A 62 10.57 -1.88 12.31
CA MET A 62 11.90 -2.31 11.87
C MET A 62 12.22 -3.74 12.29
N THR A 63 11.71 -4.20 13.43
CA THR A 63 11.88 -5.58 13.90
C THR A 63 11.10 -6.56 13.03
N GLN A 64 9.90 -6.18 12.60
CA GLN A 64 9.00 -7.03 11.82
C GLN A 64 9.22 -6.92 10.31
N GLY A 65 9.91 -5.87 9.85
CA GLY A 65 10.11 -5.65 8.43
C GLY A 65 10.82 -4.35 8.14
N PHE A 66 10.24 -3.53 7.29
CA PHE A 66 10.77 -2.20 6.97
C PHE A 66 9.65 -1.27 6.49
N ALA A 67 9.96 0.01 6.43
CA ALA A 67 9.06 1.00 5.88
C ALA A 67 9.81 1.90 4.88
N LEU A 68 9.12 2.25 3.80
CA LEU A 68 9.63 3.15 2.77
C LEU A 68 8.81 4.42 2.74
N GLY A 69 9.49 5.55 2.60
CA GLY A 69 8.87 6.83 2.35
C GLY A 69 9.22 7.35 0.97
N ALA A 70 8.27 7.99 0.32
CA ALA A 70 8.49 8.74 -0.90
C ALA A 70 8.58 10.22 -0.55
N TYR A 71 9.69 10.85 -0.91
CA TYR A 71 9.99 12.23 -0.51
C TYR A 71 10.26 13.12 -1.71
N VAL A 72 9.77 14.34 -1.62
CA VAL A 72 10.18 15.45 -2.49
C VAL A 72 10.53 16.63 -1.58
N ASP A 73 11.76 17.15 -1.71
CA ASP A 73 12.27 18.26 -0.88
C ASP A 73 12.05 18.01 0.63
N GLU A 74 12.41 16.81 1.08
CA GLU A 74 12.26 16.34 2.47
C GLU A 74 10.81 16.21 2.96
N GLN A 75 9.83 16.40 2.08
CA GLN A 75 8.42 16.25 2.40
C GLN A 75 7.94 14.84 2.04
N LEU A 76 7.28 14.18 2.99
CA LEU A 76 6.71 12.85 2.79
C LEU A 76 5.45 12.94 1.91
N LEU A 77 5.44 12.21 0.81
CA LEU A 77 4.30 12.12 -0.11
C LEU A 77 3.61 10.76 -0.08
N GLY A 78 4.31 9.75 0.36
CA GLY A 78 3.78 8.41 0.39
C GLY A 78 4.54 7.52 1.36
N LEU A 79 3.87 6.49 1.83
CA LEU A 79 4.36 5.56 2.84
C LEU A 79 3.98 4.14 2.42
N ALA A 80 4.92 3.21 2.57
CA ALA A 80 4.65 1.79 2.44
C ALA A 80 5.32 1.04 3.59
N ILE A 81 4.55 0.21 4.30
CA ILE A 81 5.03 -0.60 5.41
C ILE A 81 4.94 -2.06 5.02
N PHE A 82 6.06 -2.78 5.16
CA PHE A 82 6.17 -4.19 4.82
C PHE A 82 6.52 -4.99 6.07
N GLN A 83 5.87 -6.14 6.24
CA GLN A 83 6.10 -7.03 7.36
C GLN A 83 6.49 -8.42 6.88
N ASP A 84 7.39 -9.06 7.64
CA ASP A 84 7.66 -10.49 7.50
C ASP A 84 6.36 -11.26 7.73
N ASP A 85 6.08 -12.22 6.86
CA ASP A 85 4.90 -13.02 6.98
C ASP A 85 5.14 -14.43 6.42
N TRP A 86 4.10 -15.08 6.07
CA TRP A 86 3.99 -16.50 5.82
C TRP A 86 4.81 -16.97 4.60
N LYS A 87 5.53 -18.09 4.76
CA LYS A 87 6.27 -18.79 3.69
C LYS A 87 7.28 -17.93 2.92
N LYS A 88 7.97 -17.04 3.60
CA LYS A 88 8.98 -16.21 2.95
C LYS A 88 8.41 -15.15 2.01
N PHE A 89 7.19 -14.71 2.24
CA PHE A 89 6.62 -13.54 1.60
C PHE A 89 6.56 -12.39 2.60
N MET A 90 6.77 -11.18 2.11
CA MET A 90 6.50 -9.99 2.92
C MET A 90 5.09 -9.48 2.63
N TYR A 91 4.40 -9.09 3.68
CA TYR A 91 3.08 -8.50 3.59
C TYR A 91 3.19 -6.98 3.48
N LEU A 92 2.60 -6.42 2.43
CA LEU A 92 2.39 -4.98 2.33
C LEU A 92 1.26 -4.60 3.26
N HIS A 93 1.63 -4.20 4.47
CA HIS A 93 0.68 -3.93 5.56
C HIS A 93 -0.04 -2.61 5.37
N ASP A 94 0.64 -1.58 4.87
CA ASP A 94 0.06 -0.26 4.68
C ASP A 94 0.69 0.41 3.45
N LEU A 95 -0.12 1.10 2.69
CA LEU A 95 0.30 1.87 1.52
C LEU A 95 -0.55 3.12 1.44
N LYS A 96 0.10 4.27 1.54
CA LYS A 96 -0.56 5.57 1.53
C LYS A 96 0.15 6.52 0.58
N VAL A 97 -0.63 7.30 -0.16
CA VAL A 97 -0.12 8.40 -0.98
C VAL A 97 -1.03 9.60 -0.75
N THR A 98 -0.45 10.77 -0.52
CA THR A 98 -1.25 11.99 -0.37
C THR A 98 -2.13 12.20 -1.60
N GLN A 99 -3.36 12.62 -1.37
CA GLN A 99 -4.35 12.73 -2.44
C GLN A 99 -3.87 13.59 -3.61
N ALA A 100 -3.18 14.68 -3.31
CA ALA A 100 -2.64 15.60 -4.32
C ALA A 100 -1.63 14.94 -5.28
N PHE A 101 -0.98 13.85 -4.84
CA PHE A 101 0.05 13.17 -5.64
C PHE A 101 -0.37 11.78 -6.11
N ARG A 102 -1.63 11.40 -5.90
CA ARG A 102 -2.15 10.14 -6.43
C ARG A 102 -2.13 10.17 -7.97
N LYS A 103 -2.05 8.98 -8.57
CA LYS A 103 -1.98 8.77 -10.02
C LYS A 103 -0.72 9.35 -10.68
N ASN A 104 0.32 9.63 -9.88
CA ASN A 104 1.62 10.09 -10.36
C ASN A 104 2.72 9.04 -10.21
N GLY A 105 2.35 7.78 -10.00
CA GLY A 105 3.29 6.68 -9.93
C GLY A 105 3.97 6.48 -8.58
N VAL A 106 3.64 7.25 -7.56
CA VAL A 106 4.27 7.18 -6.23
C VAL A 106 4.10 5.78 -5.63
N ALA A 107 2.87 5.26 -5.63
CA ALA A 107 2.60 3.93 -5.08
C ALA A 107 3.35 2.83 -5.84
N ALA A 108 3.40 2.92 -7.16
CA ALA A 108 4.12 1.95 -7.99
C ALA A 108 5.61 1.94 -7.67
N GLU A 109 6.22 3.11 -7.48
CA GLU A 109 7.63 3.20 -7.12
C GLU A 109 7.90 2.66 -5.70
N LEU A 110 7.01 2.90 -4.75
CA LEU A 110 7.11 2.34 -3.41
C LEU A 110 7.06 0.81 -3.44
N ILE A 111 6.13 0.24 -4.19
CA ILE A 111 6.00 -1.22 -4.33
C ILE A 111 7.22 -1.82 -5.03
N LYS A 112 7.68 -1.19 -6.11
CA LYS A 112 8.87 -1.64 -6.83
C LYS A 112 10.09 -1.70 -5.92
N LYS A 113 10.34 -0.64 -5.18
CA LYS A 113 11.47 -0.60 -4.24
C LYS A 113 11.30 -1.60 -3.11
N GLY A 114 10.10 -1.73 -2.58
CA GLY A 114 9.78 -2.72 -1.55
C GLY A 114 10.01 -4.15 -2.02
N HIS A 115 9.62 -4.45 -3.24
CA HIS A 115 9.86 -5.77 -3.83
C HIS A 115 11.36 -6.06 -3.99
N GLU A 116 12.12 -5.10 -4.49
CA GLU A 116 13.57 -5.23 -4.60
C GLU A 116 14.22 -5.53 -3.25
N LEU A 117 13.85 -4.78 -2.21
CA LEU A 117 14.39 -4.98 -0.86
C LEU A 117 13.96 -6.30 -0.25
N ALA A 118 12.73 -6.74 -0.50
CA ALA A 118 12.26 -8.05 -0.04
C ALA A 118 13.10 -9.17 -0.65
N LEU A 119 13.36 -9.11 -1.95
CA LEU A 119 14.21 -10.10 -2.62
C LEU A 119 15.64 -10.10 -2.07
N GLU A 120 16.21 -8.92 -1.83
CA GLU A 120 17.56 -8.79 -1.23
C GLU A 120 17.64 -9.41 0.16
N ARG A 121 16.54 -9.37 0.93
CA ARG A 121 16.43 -9.95 2.27
C ARG A 121 16.12 -11.46 2.26
N GLY A 122 16.03 -12.07 1.09
CA GLY A 122 15.80 -13.51 0.94
C GLY A 122 14.32 -13.91 0.89
N TYR A 123 13.42 -12.97 0.74
CA TYR A 123 11.99 -13.26 0.57
C TYR A 123 11.71 -13.62 -0.88
N ARG A 124 10.62 -14.35 -1.11
CA ARG A 124 10.19 -14.78 -2.45
C ARG A 124 9.44 -13.69 -3.21
N GLY A 125 8.88 -12.74 -2.51
CA GLY A 125 8.10 -11.68 -3.08
C GLY A 125 7.28 -10.97 -2.01
N ILE A 126 6.31 -10.18 -2.46
CA ILE A 126 5.39 -9.45 -1.59
C ILE A 126 3.96 -9.81 -1.97
N TYR A 127 3.05 -9.66 -1.01
CA TYR A 127 1.62 -9.78 -1.25
C TYR A 127 0.87 -8.74 -0.43
N THR A 128 -0.38 -8.52 -0.77
CA THR A 128 -1.26 -7.63 -0.02
C THR A 128 -2.71 -8.09 -0.09
N ILE A 129 -3.54 -7.46 0.70
CA ILE A 129 -4.99 -7.71 0.73
C ILE A 129 -5.68 -6.40 0.41
N GLY A 130 -6.51 -6.40 -0.63
CA GLY A 130 -7.34 -5.25 -0.99
C GLY A 130 -8.77 -5.43 -0.53
N GLN A 131 -9.37 -4.35 -0.02
CA GLN A 131 -10.78 -4.33 0.33
C GLN A 131 -11.60 -4.14 -0.96
N ASP A 132 -12.61 -4.99 -1.20
CA ASP A 132 -13.33 -5.05 -2.48
C ASP A 132 -14.06 -3.75 -2.85
N ASN A 133 -14.49 -2.97 -1.87
CA ASN A 133 -15.14 -1.67 -2.10
C ASN A 133 -14.16 -0.50 -2.23
N ASN A 134 -12.87 -0.74 -2.03
CA ASN A 134 -11.85 0.23 -2.42
C ASN A 134 -11.40 -0.08 -3.85
N LEU A 135 -12.29 0.23 -4.80
CA LEU A 135 -12.11 -0.15 -6.19
C LEU A 135 -10.85 0.45 -6.81
N ALA A 136 -10.50 1.68 -6.45
CA ALA A 136 -9.29 2.32 -6.96
C ALA A 136 -8.04 1.53 -6.58
N ALA A 137 -7.94 1.07 -5.31
CA ALA A 137 -6.82 0.25 -4.85
C ALA A 137 -6.81 -1.11 -5.54
N CYS A 138 -7.97 -1.77 -5.68
CA CYS A 138 -8.08 -3.05 -6.35
C CYS A 138 -7.62 -2.95 -7.82
N ARG A 139 -8.04 -1.92 -8.53
CA ARG A 139 -7.64 -1.69 -9.93
C ARG A 139 -6.13 -1.44 -10.02
N PHE A 140 -5.57 -0.73 -9.06
CA PHE A 140 -4.12 -0.51 -8.98
C PHE A 140 -3.38 -1.84 -8.81
N TYR A 141 -3.82 -2.70 -7.89
CA TYR A 141 -3.15 -3.99 -7.64
C TYR A 141 -3.26 -4.98 -8.80
N LEU A 142 -4.27 -4.84 -9.66
CA LEU A 142 -4.45 -5.70 -10.83
C LEU A 142 -3.56 -5.30 -12.02
N LYS A 143 -2.90 -4.19 -11.97
CA LYS A 143 -1.93 -3.79 -12.99
C LYS A 143 -0.61 -4.55 -12.77
#